data_f0c036c475dd57f67162a97b9f1390c4
#
_entry.id   f0c036c475dd57f67162a97b9f1390c4
#
_cell.length_a   1.000
_cell.length_b   1.000
_cell.length_c   1.000
_cell.angle_alpha   90.00
_cell.angle_beta   90.00
_cell.angle_gamma   90.00
#
_symmetry.space_group_name_H-M   'P 1'
#
loop_
_entity.id
_entity.type
_entity.pdbx_description
1 polymer ?
#
loop_
_entity_poly.entity_id
_entity_poly.type
_entity_poly.pdbx_seq_one_letter_code
_entity_poly.pdbx_strand_id
1 'polypeptide(L)'
;FDLLIVGAGATGAGVALDGATRGLKVAMVDREDFGGETSSKSTKLIHGGVRYLEKAVKQLDWEQYKMVKEALRERKTFLHIAPYLTSPLPILIPAYSWWLIPYYYAGTFLYDLIAGKQNMGNSYVVSRNKALEAFPMLRAHNLAGGVVYYDGQQNDTRMNIALVLSAIQHGAVAANHCEVVALNKSDKGRIIGARLRDQMTGDEVDIRAKGVVNATGPFCDAIRRMDEPTASEIVSPSSGVHVTFPGYFSPRGMGLLDPATSDGRVIFFLPWQGATIAGTTDVACKVEPHPLPGEKEIEWILDEVRNYLNTDVTVKRSDVLSAWSGLRPLVKDPS
;
A
#
# COMPACT_ATOMS: atom_id res chain seq x y z
N PHE A 1 16.34 -26.81 -0.59
CA PHE A 1 15.35 -26.07 -1.35
C PHE A 1 15.93 -25.55 -2.66
N ASP A 2 15.05 -25.22 -3.63
CA ASP A 2 15.46 -24.49 -4.82
C ASP A 2 15.55 -23.00 -4.51
N LEU A 3 14.57 -22.47 -3.76
CA LEU A 3 14.55 -21.07 -3.29
C LEU A 3 14.33 -21.01 -1.79
N LEU A 4 15.07 -20.11 -1.13
CA LEU A 4 14.78 -19.59 0.20
C LEU A 4 14.37 -18.14 0.05
N ILE A 5 13.16 -17.81 0.50
CA ILE A 5 12.59 -16.46 0.44
C ILE A 5 12.64 -15.87 1.86
N VAL A 6 13.31 -14.75 1.98
CA VAL A 6 13.47 -14.01 3.24
C VAL A 6 12.50 -12.85 3.26
N GLY A 7 11.54 -12.89 4.19
CA GLY A 7 10.42 -11.97 4.29
C GLY A 7 9.15 -12.51 3.62
N ALA A 8 8.09 -12.67 4.39
CA ALA A 8 6.78 -13.15 3.95
C ALA A 8 5.72 -12.03 3.88
N GLY A 9 6.16 -10.81 3.57
CA GLY A 9 5.28 -9.73 3.13
C GLY A 9 4.71 -9.99 1.73
N ALA A 10 3.98 -9.04 1.18
CA ALA A 10 3.30 -9.18 -0.12
C ALA A 10 4.24 -9.65 -1.24
N THR A 11 5.46 -9.10 -1.30
CA THR A 11 6.46 -9.49 -2.31
C THR A 11 6.93 -10.93 -2.12
N GLY A 12 7.36 -11.28 -0.91
CA GLY A 12 7.88 -12.64 -0.65
C GLY A 12 6.80 -13.72 -0.78
N ALA A 13 5.59 -13.46 -0.28
CA ALA A 13 4.47 -14.37 -0.42
C ALA A 13 4.07 -14.58 -1.90
N GLY A 14 4.10 -13.54 -2.71
CA GLY A 14 3.87 -13.62 -4.16
C GLY A 14 4.94 -14.44 -4.86
N VAL A 15 6.23 -14.21 -4.56
CA VAL A 15 7.36 -14.99 -5.11
C VAL A 15 7.27 -16.46 -4.68
N ALA A 16 6.88 -16.73 -3.42
CA ALA A 16 6.72 -18.09 -2.92
C ALA A 16 5.61 -18.85 -3.66
N LEU A 17 4.47 -18.20 -3.85
CA LEU A 17 3.35 -18.79 -4.58
C LEU A 17 3.72 -19.05 -6.04
N ASP A 18 4.32 -18.08 -6.73
CA ASP A 18 4.74 -18.26 -8.14
C ASP A 18 5.79 -19.37 -8.26
N GLY A 19 6.79 -19.41 -7.39
CA GLY A 19 7.80 -20.47 -7.37
C GLY A 19 7.21 -21.86 -7.12
N ALA A 20 6.32 -21.99 -6.13
CA ALA A 20 5.67 -23.25 -5.79
C ALA A 20 4.76 -23.76 -6.92
N THR A 21 3.98 -22.87 -7.55
CA THR A 21 3.12 -23.24 -8.69
C THR A 21 3.91 -23.66 -9.93
N ARG A 22 5.18 -23.25 -10.06
CA ARG A 22 6.12 -23.71 -11.08
C ARG A 22 6.84 -25.01 -10.71
N GLY A 23 6.52 -25.63 -9.58
CA GLY A 23 7.10 -26.89 -9.12
C GLY A 23 8.47 -26.77 -8.44
N LEU A 24 8.88 -25.56 -8.04
CA LEU A 24 10.10 -25.36 -7.25
C LEU A 24 9.88 -25.76 -5.81
N LYS A 25 10.92 -26.30 -5.17
CA LYS A 25 10.95 -26.52 -3.69
C LYS A 25 11.28 -25.21 -3.01
N VAL A 26 10.26 -24.54 -2.49
CA VAL A 26 10.36 -23.22 -1.88
C VAL A 26 10.29 -23.30 -0.35
N ALA A 27 11.22 -22.62 0.32
CA ALA A 27 11.11 -22.25 1.74
C ALA A 27 10.89 -20.73 1.82
N MET A 28 10.02 -20.30 2.72
CA MET A 28 9.76 -18.89 3.00
C MET A 28 9.78 -18.67 4.51
N VAL A 29 10.52 -17.66 4.96
CA VAL A 29 10.63 -17.34 6.39
C VAL A 29 10.34 -15.87 6.64
N ASP A 30 9.74 -15.57 7.78
CA ASP A 30 9.54 -14.20 8.24
C ASP A 30 10.03 -14.07 9.70
N ARG A 31 10.71 -12.97 10.00
CA ARG A 31 11.21 -12.66 11.34
C ARG A 31 10.07 -12.47 12.34
N GLU A 32 8.98 -11.87 11.89
CA GLU A 32 7.77 -11.62 12.66
C GLU A 32 6.64 -12.55 12.19
N ASP A 33 5.39 -12.13 12.36
CA ASP A 33 4.27 -12.83 11.75
C ASP A 33 4.11 -12.42 10.28
N PHE A 34 3.45 -13.28 9.50
CA PHE A 34 3.25 -13.06 8.06
C PHE A 34 2.54 -11.73 7.78
N GLY A 35 3.21 -10.87 7.02
CA GLY A 35 2.70 -9.55 6.68
C GLY A 35 2.62 -8.57 7.84
N GLY A 36 3.32 -8.80 8.95
CA GLY A 36 3.25 -8.01 10.18
C GLY A 36 3.72 -6.55 10.02
N GLU A 37 4.53 -6.24 9.01
CA GLU A 37 5.06 -4.89 8.76
C GLU A 37 4.29 -4.16 7.65
N THR A 38 4.96 -3.56 6.69
CA THR A 38 4.39 -2.69 5.63
C THR A 38 3.17 -3.29 4.93
N SER A 39 3.17 -4.61 4.72
CA SER A 39 2.12 -5.31 3.95
C SER A 39 0.75 -5.35 4.62
N SER A 40 0.66 -5.05 5.93
CA SER A 40 -0.60 -4.89 6.67
C SER A 40 -0.93 -3.43 7.00
N LYS A 41 -0.02 -2.51 6.68
CA LYS A 41 -0.09 -1.10 7.09
C LYS A 41 -0.35 -0.16 5.90
N SER A 42 -0.90 -0.68 4.81
CA SER A 42 -1.26 0.11 3.62
C SER A 42 -2.51 0.97 3.84
N THR A 43 -2.81 1.85 2.90
CA THR A 43 -4.08 2.59 2.83
C THR A 43 -5.29 1.67 2.54
N LYS A 44 -5.10 0.37 2.35
CA LYS A 44 -6.12 -0.62 1.94
C LYS A 44 -6.66 -0.34 0.52
N LEU A 45 -5.95 0.46 -0.26
CA LEU A 45 -6.31 0.83 -1.62
C LEU A 45 -5.37 0.16 -2.62
N ILE A 46 -5.94 -0.47 -3.65
CA ILE A 46 -5.23 -0.93 -4.84
C ILE A 46 -5.32 0.20 -5.87
N HIS A 47 -4.43 1.16 -5.74
CA HIS A 47 -4.46 2.40 -6.49
C HIS A 47 -3.76 2.24 -7.84
N GLY A 48 -4.46 2.55 -8.95
CA GLY A 48 -3.87 2.48 -10.29
C GLY A 48 -2.97 3.66 -10.66
N GLY A 49 -2.78 4.62 -9.74
CA GLY A 49 -1.81 5.70 -9.93
C GLY A 49 -2.32 6.92 -10.70
N VAL A 50 -3.55 7.38 -10.48
CA VAL A 50 -4.11 8.57 -11.16
C VAL A 50 -3.21 9.81 -11.02
N ARG A 51 -2.52 9.98 -9.89
CA ARG A 51 -1.57 11.07 -9.67
C ARG A 51 -0.28 10.91 -10.49
N TYR A 52 0.20 9.69 -10.67
CA TYR A 52 1.36 9.41 -11.52
C TYR A 52 1.01 9.61 -13.00
N LEU A 53 -0.25 9.36 -13.38
CA LEU A 53 -0.73 9.68 -14.72
C LEU A 53 -0.68 11.18 -15.00
N GLU A 54 -1.10 12.00 -14.04
CA GLU A 54 -0.99 13.47 -14.16
C GLU A 54 0.46 13.90 -14.41
N LYS A 55 1.42 13.36 -13.66
CA LYS A 55 2.84 13.62 -13.86
C LYS A 55 3.33 13.12 -15.22
N ALA A 56 2.97 11.89 -15.60
CA ALA A 56 3.34 11.30 -16.88
C ALA A 56 2.90 12.17 -18.07
N VAL A 57 1.69 12.71 -18.01
CA VAL A 57 1.15 13.60 -19.05
C VAL A 57 1.84 14.97 -19.04
N LYS A 58 1.99 15.61 -17.87
CA LYS A 58 2.60 16.94 -17.76
C LYS A 58 4.10 16.95 -18.10
N GLN A 59 4.81 15.87 -17.77
CA GLN A 59 6.27 15.77 -17.98
C GLN A 59 6.64 14.93 -19.20
N LEU A 60 5.65 14.38 -19.93
CA LEU A 60 5.84 13.44 -21.04
C LEU A 60 6.72 12.23 -20.63
N ASP A 61 6.56 11.77 -19.39
CA ASP A 61 7.35 10.69 -18.81
C ASP A 61 6.74 9.33 -19.19
N TRP A 62 7.41 8.65 -20.13
CA TRP A 62 6.99 7.36 -20.65
C TRP A 62 7.09 6.23 -19.64
N GLU A 63 8.05 6.27 -18.71
CA GLU A 63 8.21 5.22 -17.70
C GLU A 63 7.09 5.29 -16.65
N GLN A 64 6.70 6.50 -16.24
CA GLN A 64 5.53 6.66 -15.38
C GLN A 64 4.23 6.21 -16.07
N TYR A 65 4.08 6.47 -17.36
CA TYR A 65 2.94 5.97 -18.13
C TYR A 65 2.87 4.43 -18.14
N LYS A 66 4.00 3.75 -18.41
CA LYS A 66 4.08 2.27 -18.36
C LYS A 66 3.72 1.74 -16.98
N MET A 67 4.24 2.35 -15.92
CA MET A 67 3.96 1.98 -14.54
C MET A 67 2.46 2.07 -14.22
N VAL A 68 1.79 3.16 -14.64
CA VAL A 68 0.34 3.32 -14.44
C VAL A 68 -0.42 2.23 -15.20
N LYS A 69 -0.07 1.94 -16.44
CA LYS A 69 -0.71 0.90 -17.26
C LYS A 69 -0.56 -0.49 -16.63
N GLU A 70 0.61 -0.80 -16.10
CA GLU A 70 0.86 -2.04 -15.38
C GLU A 70 0.06 -2.11 -14.07
N ALA A 71 0.08 -1.04 -13.26
CA ALA A 71 -0.69 -0.96 -12.03
C ALA A 71 -2.20 -1.17 -12.26
N LEU A 72 -2.76 -0.60 -13.33
CA LEU A 72 -4.17 -0.79 -13.72
C LEU A 72 -4.46 -2.26 -14.09
N ARG A 73 -3.53 -2.92 -14.79
CA ARG A 73 -3.66 -4.34 -15.12
C ARG A 73 -3.62 -5.20 -13.86
N GLU A 74 -2.63 -4.99 -13.01
CA GLU A 74 -2.47 -5.76 -11.77
C GLU A 74 -3.62 -5.51 -10.80
N ARG A 75 -4.13 -4.29 -10.69
CA ARG A 75 -5.35 -3.97 -9.94
C ARG A 75 -6.52 -4.86 -10.36
N LYS A 76 -6.76 -5.00 -11.66
CA LYS A 76 -7.83 -5.87 -12.19
C LYS A 76 -7.56 -7.33 -11.87
N THR A 77 -6.30 -7.77 -11.97
CA THR A 77 -5.90 -9.12 -11.61
C THR A 77 -6.23 -9.42 -10.14
N PHE A 78 -5.89 -8.52 -9.22
CA PHE A 78 -6.22 -8.68 -7.79
C PHE A 78 -7.73 -8.84 -7.56
N LEU A 79 -8.56 -8.01 -8.19
CA LEU A 79 -10.01 -8.12 -8.06
C LEU A 79 -10.57 -9.44 -8.63
N HIS A 80 -9.89 -10.01 -9.62
CA HIS A 80 -10.30 -11.26 -10.24
C HIS A 80 -9.89 -12.49 -9.43
N ILE A 81 -8.64 -12.52 -8.91
CA ILE A 81 -8.11 -13.69 -8.20
C ILE A 81 -8.62 -13.81 -6.77
N ALA A 82 -8.97 -12.68 -6.13
CA ALA A 82 -9.43 -12.67 -4.74
C ALA A 82 -10.67 -11.77 -4.55
N PRO A 83 -11.81 -12.06 -5.22
CA PRO A 83 -13.02 -11.23 -5.16
C PRO A 83 -13.65 -11.15 -3.77
N TYR A 84 -13.30 -12.07 -2.87
CA TYR A 84 -13.75 -12.10 -1.47
C TYR A 84 -12.91 -11.20 -0.55
N LEU A 85 -11.74 -10.72 -0.99
CA LEU A 85 -10.85 -9.82 -0.25
C LEU A 85 -10.75 -8.44 -0.88
N THR A 86 -11.29 -8.27 -2.09
CA THR A 86 -11.17 -7.05 -2.88
C THR A 86 -12.51 -6.60 -3.41
N SER A 87 -12.67 -5.30 -3.60
CA SER A 87 -13.87 -4.73 -4.22
C SER A 87 -13.55 -3.45 -4.99
N PRO A 88 -14.30 -3.13 -6.06
CA PRO A 88 -14.25 -1.79 -6.62
C PRO A 88 -14.78 -0.78 -5.61
N LEU A 89 -14.11 0.35 -5.47
CA LEU A 89 -14.52 1.46 -4.61
C LEU A 89 -14.67 2.72 -5.47
N PRO A 90 -15.88 3.31 -5.58
CA PRO A 90 -16.03 4.65 -6.12
C PRO A 90 -15.39 5.66 -5.17
N ILE A 91 -14.67 6.65 -5.71
CA ILE A 91 -13.97 7.68 -4.95
C ILE A 91 -14.41 9.04 -5.48
N LEU A 92 -14.96 9.86 -4.59
CA LEU A 92 -15.38 11.23 -4.87
C LEU A 92 -14.18 12.17 -4.73
N ILE A 93 -13.96 12.99 -5.76
CA ILE A 93 -13.05 14.14 -5.74
C ILE A 93 -13.94 15.40 -5.71
N PRO A 94 -14.10 16.09 -4.58
CA PRO A 94 -14.90 17.30 -4.51
C PRO A 94 -14.19 18.46 -5.21
N ALA A 95 -14.97 19.30 -5.90
CA ALA A 95 -14.48 20.46 -6.62
C ALA A 95 -15.06 21.74 -6.00
N TYR A 96 -14.19 22.59 -5.46
CA TYR A 96 -14.55 23.87 -4.83
C TYR A 96 -14.46 25.06 -5.81
N SER A 97 -14.25 24.78 -7.10
CA SER A 97 -14.31 25.74 -8.19
C SER A 97 -14.86 25.04 -9.42
N TRP A 98 -15.73 25.72 -10.19
CA TRP A 98 -16.40 25.12 -11.34
C TRP A 98 -15.43 24.61 -12.42
N TRP A 99 -14.28 25.27 -12.61
CA TRP A 99 -13.27 24.88 -13.61
C TRP A 99 -12.47 23.62 -13.22
N LEU A 100 -12.46 23.25 -11.93
CA LEU A 100 -11.86 22.00 -11.46
C LEU A 100 -12.64 20.76 -11.93
N ILE A 101 -13.95 20.89 -12.15
CA ILE A 101 -14.77 19.77 -12.61
C ILE A 101 -14.28 19.22 -13.96
N PRO A 102 -14.21 20.03 -15.05
CA PRO A 102 -13.70 19.54 -16.31
C PRO A 102 -12.23 19.10 -16.23
N TYR A 103 -11.41 19.73 -15.39
CA TYR A 103 -10.03 19.34 -15.19
C TYR A 103 -9.90 17.94 -14.57
N TYR A 104 -10.58 17.68 -13.45
CA TYR A 104 -10.59 16.37 -12.82
C TYR A 104 -11.24 15.31 -13.70
N TYR A 105 -12.33 15.67 -14.38
CA TYR A 105 -13.00 14.75 -15.29
C TYR A 105 -12.11 14.33 -16.46
N ALA A 106 -11.39 15.26 -17.06
CA ALA A 106 -10.45 14.94 -18.14
C ALA A 106 -9.33 14.00 -17.66
N GLY A 107 -8.80 14.22 -16.46
CA GLY A 107 -7.79 13.35 -15.85
C GLY A 107 -8.31 11.95 -15.57
N THR A 108 -9.48 11.84 -14.95
CA THR A 108 -10.09 10.53 -14.63
C THR A 108 -10.61 9.82 -15.88
N PHE A 109 -11.12 10.54 -16.88
CA PHE A 109 -11.50 9.98 -18.17
C PHE A 109 -10.28 9.39 -18.91
N LEU A 110 -9.15 10.08 -18.91
CA LEU A 110 -7.91 9.53 -19.46
C LEU A 110 -7.44 8.28 -18.70
N TYR A 111 -7.60 8.27 -17.39
CA TYR A 111 -7.33 7.11 -16.55
C TYR A 111 -8.19 5.90 -16.93
N ASP A 112 -9.49 6.11 -17.14
CA ASP A 112 -10.42 5.09 -17.63
C ASP A 112 -10.04 4.57 -19.02
N LEU A 113 -9.65 5.49 -19.92
CA LEU A 113 -9.23 5.15 -21.28
C LEU A 113 -7.98 4.28 -21.29
N ILE A 114 -6.97 4.61 -20.45
CA ILE A 114 -5.74 3.82 -20.31
C ILE A 114 -6.03 2.45 -19.68
N ALA A 115 -6.96 2.39 -18.73
CA ALA A 115 -7.43 1.13 -18.17
C ALA A 115 -8.08 0.23 -19.23
N GLY A 116 -8.78 0.80 -20.20
CA GLY A 116 -9.39 0.07 -21.31
C GLY A 116 -10.22 -1.11 -20.82
N LYS A 117 -9.88 -2.34 -21.21
CA LYS A 117 -10.56 -3.58 -20.76
C LYS A 117 -10.39 -3.88 -19.27
N GLN A 118 -9.46 -3.20 -18.59
CA GLN A 118 -9.19 -3.33 -17.15
C GLN A 118 -9.99 -2.32 -16.31
N ASN A 119 -10.81 -1.47 -16.97
CA ASN A 119 -11.66 -0.51 -16.28
C ASN A 119 -12.70 -1.22 -15.39
N MET A 120 -12.96 -0.63 -14.22
CA MET A 120 -13.89 -1.17 -13.22
C MET A 120 -15.22 -0.40 -13.18
N GLY A 121 -15.25 0.78 -13.78
CA GLY A 121 -16.40 1.67 -13.89
C GLY A 121 -15.96 2.98 -14.50
N ASN A 122 -16.85 3.63 -15.25
CA ASN A 122 -16.54 4.89 -15.89
C ASN A 122 -16.64 6.05 -14.90
N SER A 123 -15.70 6.98 -14.99
CA SER A 123 -15.76 8.23 -14.25
C SER A 123 -16.96 9.07 -14.64
N TYR A 124 -17.53 9.78 -13.68
CA TYR A 124 -18.70 10.65 -13.94
C TYR A 124 -18.69 11.88 -13.03
N VAL A 125 -19.36 12.93 -13.51
CA VAL A 125 -19.53 14.19 -12.78
C VAL A 125 -20.76 14.10 -11.89
N VAL A 126 -20.64 14.64 -10.68
CA VAL A 126 -21.74 14.81 -9.73
C VAL A 126 -22.00 16.28 -9.45
N SER A 127 -23.28 16.66 -9.37
CA SER A 127 -23.66 18.00 -8.96
C SER A 127 -23.37 18.22 -7.46
N ARG A 128 -23.34 19.48 -7.03
CA ARG A 128 -23.22 19.88 -5.64
C ARG A 128 -24.20 19.12 -4.74
N ASN A 129 -25.47 19.06 -5.13
CA ASN A 129 -26.51 18.41 -4.32
C ASN A 129 -26.27 16.90 -4.17
N LYS A 130 -25.88 16.21 -5.26
CA LYS A 130 -25.54 14.80 -5.22
C LYS A 130 -24.26 14.52 -4.41
N ALA A 131 -23.28 15.41 -4.46
CA ALA A 131 -22.08 15.27 -3.63
C ALA A 131 -22.42 15.40 -2.12
N LEU A 132 -23.27 16.36 -1.74
CA LEU A 132 -23.73 16.54 -0.37
C LEU A 132 -24.71 15.44 0.08
N GLU A 133 -25.52 14.88 -0.83
CA GLU A 133 -26.35 13.72 -0.54
C GLU A 133 -25.51 12.47 -0.24
N ALA A 134 -24.44 12.25 -1.03
CA ALA A 134 -23.50 11.14 -0.80
C ALA A 134 -22.68 11.33 0.48
N PHE A 135 -22.31 12.56 0.80
CA PHE A 135 -21.55 12.90 2.00
C PHE A 135 -22.03 14.19 2.65
N PRO A 136 -23.05 14.15 3.54
CA PRO A 136 -23.66 15.33 4.16
C PRO A 136 -22.67 16.16 5.01
N MET A 137 -21.63 15.54 5.56
CA MET A 137 -20.63 16.23 6.36
C MET A 137 -19.61 17.03 5.52
N LEU A 138 -19.62 16.90 4.20
CA LEU A 138 -18.72 17.63 3.31
C LEU A 138 -18.96 19.13 3.40
N ARG A 139 -17.90 19.93 3.42
CA ARG A 139 -17.99 21.40 3.43
C ARG A 139 -18.78 21.89 2.21
N ALA A 140 -19.94 22.48 2.51
CA ALA A 140 -20.86 22.93 1.46
C ALA A 140 -20.48 24.29 0.87
N HIS A 141 -19.71 25.13 1.60
CA HIS A 141 -19.30 26.46 1.14
C HIS A 141 -18.39 26.35 -0.08
N ASN A 142 -18.74 27.07 -1.15
CA ASN A 142 -18.04 27.07 -2.44
C ASN A 142 -17.94 25.71 -3.15
N LEU A 143 -18.64 24.69 -2.69
CA LEU A 143 -18.69 23.41 -3.40
C LEU A 143 -19.44 23.57 -4.72
N ALA A 144 -18.76 23.35 -5.86
CA ALA A 144 -19.36 23.40 -7.19
C ALA A 144 -19.97 22.05 -7.60
N GLY A 145 -19.37 20.94 -7.14
CA GLY A 145 -19.73 19.57 -7.47
C GLY A 145 -18.56 18.64 -7.23
N GLY A 146 -18.44 17.58 -8.01
CA GLY A 146 -17.32 16.67 -7.92
C GLY A 146 -17.23 15.72 -9.10
N VAL A 147 -16.19 14.93 -9.09
CA VAL A 147 -15.96 13.83 -10.04
C VAL A 147 -15.80 12.54 -9.24
N VAL A 148 -16.42 11.48 -9.72
CA VAL A 148 -16.26 10.14 -9.14
C VAL A 148 -15.50 9.28 -10.14
N TYR A 149 -14.49 8.57 -9.64
CA TYR A 149 -13.73 7.56 -10.38
C TYR A 149 -13.64 6.27 -9.55
N TYR A 150 -13.08 5.20 -10.10
CA TYR A 150 -13.02 3.91 -9.43
C TYR A 150 -11.58 3.45 -9.21
N ASP A 151 -11.30 2.98 -7.99
CA ASP A 151 -10.11 2.22 -7.65
C ASP A 151 -10.47 0.93 -6.92
N GLY A 152 -9.48 0.06 -6.67
CA GLY A 152 -9.69 -1.17 -5.91
C GLY A 152 -9.49 -0.93 -4.42
N GLN A 153 -10.31 -1.55 -3.60
CA GLN A 153 -10.09 -1.67 -2.16
C GLN A 153 -9.77 -3.12 -1.81
N GLN A 154 -8.90 -3.34 -0.83
CA GLN A 154 -8.51 -4.69 -0.38
C GLN A 154 -8.35 -4.77 1.13
N ASN A 155 -8.53 -5.97 1.66
CA ASN A 155 -7.98 -6.31 2.97
C ASN A 155 -6.54 -6.81 2.78
N ASP A 156 -5.56 -5.91 2.95
CA ASP A 156 -4.15 -6.16 2.68
C ASP A 156 -3.57 -7.29 3.54
N THR A 157 -3.84 -7.29 4.84
CA THR A 157 -3.39 -8.33 5.77
C THR A 157 -3.92 -9.70 5.36
N ARG A 158 -5.23 -9.81 5.11
CA ARG A 158 -5.83 -11.08 4.69
C ARG A 158 -5.37 -11.51 3.30
N MET A 159 -5.12 -10.56 2.40
CA MET A 159 -4.55 -10.86 1.08
C MET A 159 -3.15 -11.47 1.24
N ASN A 160 -2.31 -10.88 2.08
CA ASN A 160 -0.96 -11.41 2.33
C ASN A 160 -1.02 -12.82 2.93
N ILE A 161 -1.85 -13.05 3.94
CA ILE A 161 -2.04 -14.37 4.55
C ILE A 161 -2.59 -15.37 3.52
N ALA A 162 -3.53 -14.97 2.68
CA ALA A 162 -4.07 -15.84 1.62
C ALA A 162 -2.99 -16.26 0.62
N LEU A 163 -2.07 -15.35 0.25
CA LEU A 163 -0.92 -15.67 -0.62
C LEU A 163 0.01 -16.70 0.05
N VAL A 164 0.34 -16.52 1.33
CA VAL A 164 1.16 -17.46 2.10
C VAL A 164 0.50 -18.84 2.17
N LEU A 165 -0.78 -18.89 2.54
CA LEU A 165 -1.52 -20.16 2.62
C LEU A 165 -1.64 -20.84 1.26
N SER A 166 -1.85 -20.07 0.19
CA SER A 166 -1.86 -20.62 -1.17
C SER A 166 -0.51 -21.18 -1.56
N ALA A 167 0.60 -20.51 -1.21
CA ALA A 167 1.94 -21.03 -1.45
C ALA A 167 2.16 -22.37 -0.70
N ILE A 168 1.72 -22.47 0.56
CA ILE A 168 1.78 -23.71 1.35
C ILE A 168 0.96 -24.83 0.69
N GLN A 169 -0.26 -24.53 0.22
CA GLN A 169 -1.11 -25.50 -0.50
C GLN A 169 -0.45 -26.02 -1.78
N HIS A 170 0.42 -25.22 -2.42
CA HIS A 170 1.22 -25.64 -3.58
C HIS A 170 2.57 -26.24 -3.20
N GLY A 171 2.81 -26.55 -1.92
CA GLY A 171 3.98 -27.29 -1.47
C GLY A 171 5.15 -26.43 -0.97
N ALA A 172 4.99 -25.12 -0.82
CA ALA A 172 5.97 -24.30 -0.13
C ALA A 172 5.99 -24.60 1.38
N VAL A 173 7.16 -24.51 2.01
CA VAL A 173 7.34 -24.54 3.45
C VAL A 173 7.43 -23.11 3.95
N ALA A 174 6.59 -22.70 4.89
CA ALA A 174 6.61 -21.35 5.45
C ALA A 174 6.75 -21.41 6.98
N ALA A 175 7.58 -20.51 7.53
CA ALA A 175 7.75 -20.32 8.96
C ALA A 175 7.75 -18.84 9.30
N ASN A 176 6.89 -18.44 10.24
CA ASN A 176 6.93 -17.12 10.88
C ASN A 176 7.82 -17.19 12.14
N HIS A 177 8.11 -16.05 12.75
CA HIS A 177 9.02 -15.91 13.90
C HIS A 177 10.36 -16.58 13.67
N CYS A 178 10.84 -16.58 12.43
CA CYS A 178 12.06 -17.23 11.99
C CYS A 178 12.96 -16.22 11.25
N GLU A 179 13.99 -15.76 11.92
CA GLU A 179 14.89 -14.72 11.44
C GLU A 179 16.08 -15.30 10.67
N VAL A 180 16.44 -14.69 9.55
CA VAL A 180 17.74 -14.95 8.91
C VAL A 180 18.82 -14.15 9.64
N VAL A 181 19.75 -14.85 10.28
CA VAL A 181 20.84 -14.24 11.05
C VAL A 181 22.18 -14.24 10.31
N ALA A 182 22.35 -15.09 9.29
CA ALA A 182 23.51 -15.11 8.42
C ALA A 182 23.18 -15.74 7.07
N LEU A 183 23.94 -15.37 6.04
CA LEU A 183 23.94 -16.07 4.75
C LEU A 183 25.10 -17.04 4.70
N ASN A 184 24.79 -18.32 4.36
CA ASN A 184 25.78 -19.36 4.25
C ASN A 184 26.44 -19.31 2.87
N LYS A 185 27.77 -19.32 2.81
CA LYS A 185 28.56 -19.25 1.59
C LYS A 185 29.41 -20.50 1.40
N SER A 186 29.62 -20.89 0.16
CA SER A 186 30.60 -21.89 -0.23
C SER A 186 32.02 -21.32 -0.17
N ASP A 187 33.03 -22.18 -0.27
CA ASP A 187 34.45 -21.80 -0.35
C ASP A 187 34.75 -20.85 -1.52
N LYS A 188 33.87 -20.80 -2.53
CA LYS A 188 33.96 -19.90 -3.68
C LYS A 188 33.19 -18.60 -3.48
N GLY A 189 32.68 -18.31 -2.28
CA GLY A 189 31.93 -17.10 -1.94
C GLY A 189 30.48 -17.09 -2.45
N ARG A 190 29.98 -18.16 -3.08
CA ARG A 190 28.59 -18.23 -3.54
C ARG A 190 27.66 -18.53 -2.38
N ILE A 191 26.54 -17.81 -2.31
CA ILE A 191 25.46 -18.08 -1.36
C ILE A 191 24.86 -19.46 -1.66
N ILE A 192 24.77 -20.32 -0.63
CA ILE A 192 24.25 -21.68 -0.69
C ILE A 192 23.11 -21.94 0.30
N GLY A 193 22.64 -20.89 0.99
CA GLY A 193 21.57 -20.94 1.96
C GLY A 193 21.70 -19.85 3.01
N ALA A 194 21.08 -20.08 4.15
CA ALA A 194 21.10 -19.15 5.28
C ALA A 194 21.03 -19.89 6.63
N ARG A 195 21.50 -19.24 7.68
CA ARG A 195 21.26 -19.62 9.07
C ARG A 195 20.02 -18.89 9.56
N LEU A 196 19.10 -19.65 10.08
CA LEU A 196 17.83 -19.19 10.63
C LEU A 196 17.88 -19.31 12.15
N ARG A 197 17.24 -18.36 12.84
CA ARG A 197 16.99 -18.40 14.28
C ARG A 197 15.49 -18.41 14.54
N ASP A 198 15.01 -19.40 15.27
CA ASP A 198 13.66 -19.38 15.84
C ASP A 198 13.60 -18.32 16.96
N GLN A 199 12.76 -17.32 16.77
CA GLN A 199 12.62 -16.20 17.72
C GLN A 199 11.88 -16.61 19.01
N MET A 200 11.21 -17.76 19.01
CA MET A 200 10.47 -18.27 20.17
C MET A 200 11.34 -19.12 21.08
N THR A 201 12.24 -19.94 20.50
CA THR A 201 13.10 -20.86 21.25
C THR A 201 14.54 -20.39 21.35
N GLY A 202 14.99 -19.58 20.39
CA GLY A 202 16.40 -19.17 20.23
C GLY A 202 17.26 -20.19 19.48
N ASP A 203 16.69 -21.31 19.06
CA ASP A 203 17.42 -22.35 18.31
C ASP A 203 17.83 -21.86 16.92
N GLU A 204 18.99 -22.31 16.47
CA GLU A 204 19.50 -21.98 15.13
C GLU A 204 19.59 -23.23 14.25
N VAL A 205 19.25 -23.06 12.97
CA VAL A 205 19.31 -24.10 11.95
C VAL A 205 19.83 -23.57 10.64
N ASP A 206 20.69 -24.36 9.96
CA ASP A 206 21.17 -24.03 8.63
C ASP A 206 20.26 -24.61 7.54
N ILE A 207 19.76 -23.77 6.66
CA ILE A 207 18.94 -24.15 5.51
C ILE A 207 19.77 -24.01 4.24
N ARG A 208 19.79 -25.08 3.42
CA ARG A 208 20.44 -25.07 2.10
C ARG A 208 19.42 -24.71 1.01
N ALA A 209 19.81 -23.78 0.15
CA ALA A 209 19.04 -23.37 -1.02
C ALA A 209 19.95 -23.06 -2.20
N LYS A 210 19.47 -23.30 -3.43
CA LYS A 210 20.18 -22.95 -4.67
C LYS A 210 20.17 -21.44 -4.93
N GLY A 211 19.14 -20.74 -4.47
CA GLY A 211 19.00 -19.29 -4.53
C GLY A 211 18.33 -18.73 -3.27
N VAL A 212 18.70 -17.52 -2.88
CA VAL A 212 18.10 -16.78 -1.77
C VAL A 212 17.48 -15.50 -2.34
N VAL A 213 16.20 -15.28 -2.06
CA VAL A 213 15.45 -14.08 -2.47
C VAL A 213 15.29 -13.18 -1.26
N ASN A 214 15.83 -11.98 -1.33
CA ASN A 214 15.64 -10.96 -0.32
C ASN A 214 14.35 -10.17 -0.61
N ALA A 215 13.30 -10.44 0.15
CA ALA A 215 11.99 -9.78 0.07
C ALA A 215 11.63 -9.06 1.40
N THR A 216 12.64 -8.57 2.11
CA THR A 216 12.50 -8.01 3.47
C THR A 216 12.06 -6.54 3.48
N GLY A 217 11.56 -6.00 2.36
CA GLY A 217 11.00 -4.67 2.29
C GLY A 217 11.97 -3.57 2.78
N PRO A 218 11.58 -2.77 3.78
CA PRO A 218 12.44 -1.70 4.30
C PRO A 218 13.78 -2.21 4.88
N PHE A 219 13.86 -3.48 5.27
CA PHE A 219 15.03 -4.10 5.90
C PHE A 219 15.99 -4.76 4.90
N CYS A 220 15.79 -4.59 3.60
CA CYS A 220 16.54 -5.32 2.59
C CYS A 220 18.05 -5.04 2.63
N ASP A 221 18.48 -3.85 3.03
CA ASP A 221 19.89 -3.50 3.13
C ASP A 221 20.63 -4.27 4.24
N ALA A 222 19.91 -4.71 5.29
CA ALA A 222 20.50 -5.56 6.32
C ALA A 222 20.91 -6.94 5.75
N ILE A 223 20.03 -7.56 4.95
CA ILE A 223 20.34 -8.83 4.30
C ILE A 223 21.43 -8.67 3.22
N ARG A 224 21.43 -7.56 2.47
CA ARG A 224 22.46 -7.27 1.48
C ARG A 224 23.84 -7.16 2.12
N ARG A 225 23.95 -6.56 3.31
CA ARG A 225 25.20 -6.45 4.06
C ARG A 225 25.67 -7.78 4.65
N MET A 226 24.80 -8.77 4.84
CA MET A 226 25.22 -10.13 5.19
C MET A 226 25.99 -10.80 4.03
N ASP A 227 25.65 -10.45 2.78
CA ASP A 227 26.39 -10.92 1.61
C ASP A 227 27.63 -10.06 1.34
N GLU A 228 27.45 -8.75 1.21
CA GLU A 228 28.51 -7.78 0.94
C GLU A 228 28.50 -6.70 2.02
N PRO A 229 29.40 -6.76 3.02
CA PRO A 229 29.42 -5.82 4.15
C PRO A 229 29.58 -4.35 3.74
N THR A 230 30.17 -4.09 2.57
CA THR A 230 30.40 -2.75 2.03
C THR A 230 29.27 -2.27 1.12
N ALA A 231 28.20 -3.06 0.97
CA ALA A 231 27.06 -2.70 0.11
C ALA A 231 26.44 -1.37 0.53
N SER A 232 26.33 -0.44 -0.43
CA SER A 232 25.68 0.86 -0.23
C SER A 232 24.20 0.68 0.03
N GLU A 233 23.61 1.60 0.79
CA GLU A 233 22.16 1.61 1.03
C GLU A 233 21.38 1.97 -0.24
N ILE A 234 20.39 1.17 -0.56
CA ILE A 234 19.46 1.42 -1.67
C ILE A 234 18.08 1.85 -1.18
N VAL A 235 17.74 1.60 0.10
CA VAL A 235 16.45 1.99 0.65
C VAL A 235 16.50 3.41 1.19
N SER A 236 15.48 4.20 0.83
CA SER A 236 15.18 5.52 1.39
C SER A 236 13.79 5.48 2.01
N PRO A 237 13.64 5.04 3.27
CA PRO A 237 12.34 4.77 3.85
C PRO A 237 11.57 6.05 4.12
N SER A 238 10.25 5.97 3.96
CA SER A 238 9.30 7.01 4.33
C SER A 238 8.20 6.43 5.20
N SER A 239 7.92 7.07 6.32
CA SER A 239 6.81 6.76 7.21
C SER A 239 5.51 7.32 6.66
N GLY A 240 4.42 6.55 6.79
CA GLY A 240 3.08 6.99 6.50
C GLY A 240 2.11 6.60 7.60
N VAL A 241 1.51 7.62 8.23
CA VAL A 241 0.53 7.44 9.29
C VAL A 241 -0.88 7.40 8.71
N HIS A 242 -1.69 6.51 9.24
CA HIS A 242 -3.13 6.45 9.03
C HIS A 242 -3.84 6.49 10.37
N VAL A 243 -5.05 7.02 10.36
CA VAL A 243 -5.95 7.01 11.52
C VAL A 243 -7.29 6.40 11.14
N THR A 244 -7.98 5.83 12.11
CA THR A 244 -9.38 5.41 11.94
C THR A 244 -10.31 6.32 12.74
N PHE A 245 -11.42 6.65 12.10
CA PHE A 245 -12.54 7.40 12.68
C PHE A 245 -13.80 6.54 12.70
N PRO A 246 -14.84 6.93 13.43
CA PRO A 246 -16.20 6.40 13.27
C PRO A 246 -16.66 6.44 11.81
N GLY A 247 -17.45 5.46 11.39
CA GLY A 247 -17.83 5.26 9.98
C GLY A 247 -18.66 6.39 9.35
N TYR A 248 -19.16 7.33 10.14
CA TYR A 248 -19.89 8.49 9.63
C TYR A 248 -18.98 9.61 9.09
N PHE A 249 -17.66 9.51 9.27
CA PHE A 249 -16.68 10.44 8.70
C PHE A 249 -16.37 10.21 7.21
N SER A 250 -16.97 9.21 6.58
CA SER A 250 -16.92 9.01 5.13
C SER A 250 -18.29 8.59 4.58
N PRO A 251 -18.55 8.79 3.28
CA PRO A 251 -19.77 8.27 2.67
C PRO A 251 -19.79 6.74 2.75
N ARG A 252 -21.00 6.16 2.89
CA ARG A 252 -21.16 4.70 2.84
C ARG A 252 -20.89 4.18 1.43
N GLY A 253 -19.95 3.23 1.33
CA GLY A 253 -19.63 2.59 0.05
C GLY A 253 -18.93 3.47 -0.98
N MET A 254 -18.45 4.65 -0.58
CA MET A 254 -17.70 5.57 -1.42
C MET A 254 -16.54 6.17 -0.62
N GLY A 255 -15.36 6.22 -1.22
CA GLY A 255 -14.23 6.96 -0.67
C GLY A 255 -14.28 8.44 -1.04
N LEU A 256 -13.48 9.22 -0.36
CA LEU A 256 -13.22 10.62 -0.67
C LEU A 256 -11.71 10.80 -0.89
N LEU A 257 -11.34 11.56 -1.89
CA LEU A 257 -9.96 11.99 -2.15
C LEU A 257 -9.87 13.50 -2.07
N ASP A 258 -9.02 14.00 -1.19
CA ASP A 258 -8.52 15.37 -1.29
C ASP A 258 -7.27 15.42 -2.18
N PRO A 259 -7.36 16.03 -3.37
CA PRO A 259 -6.22 16.13 -4.28
C PRO A 259 -5.26 17.28 -3.93
N ALA A 260 -5.61 18.15 -2.99
CA ALA A 260 -4.92 19.41 -2.72
C ALA A 260 -4.90 19.76 -1.24
N THR A 261 -4.23 18.92 -0.43
CA THR A 261 -3.97 19.22 0.98
C THR A 261 -3.13 20.48 1.14
N SER A 262 -3.07 21.03 2.34
CA SER A 262 -2.34 22.25 2.71
C SER A 262 -0.86 22.24 2.27
N ASP A 263 -0.24 21.06 2.18
CA ASP A 263 1.15 20.85 1.78
C ASP A 263 1.32 20.23 0.37
N GLY A 264 0.23 20.12 -0.42
CA GLY A 264 0.23 19.60 -1.79
C GLY A 264 0.30 18.08 -1.89
N ARG A 265 0.18 17.37 -0.79
CA ARG A 265 -0.02 15.91 -0.78
C ARG A 265 -1.48 15.57 -1.14
N VAL A 266 -1.82 14.29 -1.12
CA VAL A 266 -3.20 13.82 -1.22
C VAL A 266 -3.55 13.05 0.03
N ILE A 267 -4.79 13.16 0.48
CA ILE A 267 -5.31 12.36 1.59
C ILE A 267 -6.58 11.65 1.15
N PHE A 268 -6.73 10.41 1.60
CA PHE A 268 -7.91 9.60 1.36
C PHE A 268 -8.73 9.47 2.63
N PHE A 269 -10.06 9.41 2.47
CA PHE A 269 -11.03 9.01 3.48
C PHE A 269 -11.79 7.83 2.93
N LEU A 270 -11.56 6.66 3.49
CA LEU A 270 -12.05 5.41 2.93
C LEU A 270 -12.95 4.69 3.92
N PRO A 271 -14.14 4.25 3.51
CA PRO A 271 -14.97 3.38 4.35
C PRO A 271 -14.26 2.04 4.56
N TRP A 272 -14.19 1.58 5.79
CA TRP A 272 -13.50 0.36 6.14
C TRP A 272 -14.15 -0.34 7.33
N GLN A 273 -14.83 -1.47 7.08
CA GLN A 273 -15.38 -2.36 8.13
C GLN A 273 -16.17 -1.61 9.22
N GLY A 274 -17.01 -0.66 8.82
CA GLY A 274 -17.81 0.15 9.74
C GLY A 274 -17.10 1.37 10.33
N ALA A 275 -15.83 1.57 10.01
CA ALA A 275 -15.04 2.76 10.34
C ALA A 275 -14.66 3.54 9.08
N THR A 276 -13.95 4.65 9.25
CA THR A 276 -13.32 5.43 8.17
C THR A 276 -11.82 5.43 8.40
N ILE A 277 -11.04 5.06 7.38
CA ILE A 277 -9.59 5.25 7.36
C ILE A 277 -9.29 6.62 6.74
N ALA A 278 -8.48 7.43 7.40
CA ALA A 278 -7.92 8.66 6.84
C ALA A 278 -6.38 8.59 6.81
N GLY A 279 -5.81 9.04 5.73
CA GLY A 279 -4.35 9.06 5.52
C GLY A 279 -4.02 9.18 4.03
N THR A 280 -2.75 9.40 3.74
CA THR A 280 -1.61 9.11 4.61
C THR A 280 -0.66 10.29 4.67
N THR A 281 0.16 10.35 5.72
CA THR A 281 1.32 11.22 5.77
C THR A 281 2.47 10.65 4.94
N ASP A 282 3.52 11.42 4.72
CA ASP A 282 4.72 11.01 3.99
C ASP A 282 5.93 11.75 4.56
N VAL A 283 6.67 11.08 5.47
CA VAL A 283 7.78 11.68 6.21
C VAL A 283 9.00 10.79 6.09
N ALA A 284 10.11 11.33 5.57
CA ALA A 284 11.39 10.61 5.53
C ALA A 284 11.81 10.20 6.95
N CYS A 285 12.23 8.96 7.12
CA CYS A 285 12.55 8.39 8.43
C CYS A 285 13.73 7.40 8.33
N LYS A 286 14.14 6.86 9.48
CA LYS A 286 15.05 5.71 9.55
C LYS A 286 14.25 4.41 9.48
N VAL A 287 14.93 3.34 9.08
CA VAL A 287 14.36 2.00 9.16
C VAL A 287 14.31 1.58 10.63
N GLU A 288 13.10 1.28 11.09
CA GLU A 288 12.86 0.75 12.44
C GLU A 288 11.74 -0.29 12.41
N PRO A 289 11.83 -1.34 13.24
CA PRO A 289 10.72 -2.25 13.46
C PRO A 289 9.57 -1.55 14.18
N HIS A 290 8.34 -1.91 13.82
CA HIS A 290 7.12 -1.43 14.48
C HIS A 290 7.04 0.10 14.65
N PRO A 291 7.13 0.88 13.56
CA PRO A 291 7.10 2.33 13.65
C PRO A 291 5.80 2.79 14.29
N LEU A 292 5.92 3.70 15.26
CA LEU A 292 4.76 4.27 15.95
C LEU A 292 4.29 5.55 15.22
N PRO A 293 2.97 5.81 15.17
CA PRO A 293 2.45 7.04 14.61
C PRO A 293 2.82 8.23 15.49
N GLY A 294 3.43 9.25 14.90
CA GLY A 294 3.78 10.49 15.59
C GLY A 294 2.54 11.37 15.85
N GLU A 295 2.43 11.99 17.02
CA GLU A 295 1.30 12.86 17.35
C GLU A 295 1.17 14.06 16.39
N LYS A 296 2.30 14.59 15.91
CA LYS A 296 2.31 15.67 14.90
C LYS A 296 1.68 15.23 13.57
N GLU A 297 1.89 13.98 13.18
CA GLU A 297 1.32 13.42 11.95
C GLU A 297 -0.18 13.15 12.12
N ILE A 298 -0.59 12.69 13.30
CA ILE A 298 -2.01 12.52 13.64
C ILE A 298 -2.73 13.87 13.61
N GLU A 299 -2.16 14.90 14.24
CA GLU A 299 -2.77 16.24 14.26
C GLU A 299 -2.83 16.85 12.84
N TRP A 300 -1.82 16.66 12.01
CA TRP A 300 -1.87 17.07 10.61
C TRP A 300 -3.04 16.41 9.86
N ILE A 301 -3.27 15.10 10.05
CA ILE A 301 -4.44 14.42 9.46
C ILE A 301 -5.74 15.02 9.99
N LEU A 302 -5.82 15.31 11.29
CA LEU A 302 -7.00 15.94 11.89
C LEU A 302 -7.28 17.33 11.29
N ASP A 303 -6.25 18.12 11.03
CA ASP A 303 -6.38 19.44 10.40
C ASP A 303 -6.90 19.32 8.96
N GLU A 304 -6.41 18.36 8.19
CA GLU A 304 -6.92 18.11 6.85
C GLU A 304 -8.38 17.61 6.87
N VAL A 305 -8.74 16.76 7.84
CA VAL A 305 -10.15 16.35 8.06
C VAL A 305 -11.04 17.56 8.33
N ARG A 306 -10.61 18.47 9.23
CA ARG A 306 -11.33 19.72 9.57
C ARG A 306 -11.52 20.61 8.33
N ASN A 307 -10.52 20.68 7.43
CA ASN A 307 -10.61 21.49 6.20
C ASN A 307 -11.68 20.96 5.21
N TYR A 308 -11.95 19.66 5.25
CA TYR A 308 -12.90 19.01 4.35
C TYR A 308 -14.34 19.03 4.85
N LEU A 309 -14.51 19.00 6.15
CA LEU A 309 -15.81 18.90 6.77
C LEU A 309 -16.49 20.26 6.91
N ASN A 310 -17.79 20.24 7.02
CA ASN A 310 -18.57 21.42 7.34
C ASN A 310 -18.13 22.00 8.70
N THR A 311 -18.10 23.31 8.81
CA THR A 311 -17.68 24.04 10.03
C THR A 311 -18.49 23.68 11.28
N ASP A 312 -19.69 23.14 11.12
CA ASP A 312 -20.53 22.67 12.20
C ASP A 312 -20.06 21.33 12.79
N VAL A 313 -19.14 20.66 12.11
CA VAL A 313 -18.58 19.36 12.54
C VAL A 313 -17.27 19.60 13.29
N THR A 314 -17.30 19.37 14.59
CA THR A 314 -16.08 19.47 15.42
C THR A 314 -15.34 18.13 15.41
N VAL A 315 -14.13 18.11 14.87
CA VAL A 315 -13.25 16.93 14.88
C VAL A 315 -12.21 17.07 15.97
N LYS A 316 -12.18 16.12 16.90
CA LYS A 316 -11.30 16.11 18.07
C LYS A 316 -10.32 14.94 18.00
N ARG A 317 -9.21 15.05 18.74
CA ARG A 317 -8.27 13.94 18.91
C ARG A 317 -8.93 12.67 19.47
N SER A 318 -9.96 12.83 20.31
CA SER A 318 -10.77 11.75 20.89
C SER A 318 -11.63 11.00 19.88
N ASP A 319 -11.84 11.52 18.67
CA ASP A 319 -12.59 10.84 17.61
C ASP A 319 -11.72 9.82 16.87
N VAL A 320 -10.39 9.85 17.09
CA VAL A 320 -9.45 8.87 16.55
C VAL A 320 -9.58 7.57 17.33
N LEU A 321 -10.11 6.54 16.68
CA LEU A 321 -10.31 5.20 17.28
C LEU A 321 -9.01 4.41 17.35
N SER A 322 -8.16 4.54 16.32
CA SER A 322 -6.82 3.95 16.27
C SER A 322 -5.93 4.70 15.30
N ALA A 323 -4.62 4.54 15.46
CA ALA A 323 -3.63 5.04 14.54
C ALA A 323 -2.53 4.00 14.32
N TRP A 324 -1.96 3.95 13.12
CA TRP A 324 -0.80 3.13 12.81
C TRP A 324 0.15 3.84 11.85
N SER A 325 1.40 3.41 11.86
CA SER A 325 2.44 3.85 10.93
C SER A 325 3.01 2.67 10.17
N GLY A 326 3.35 2.87 8.92
CA GLY A 326 4.04 1.89 8.07
C GLY A 326 5.20 2.52 7.33
N LEU A 327 6.27 1.77 7.11
CA LEU A 327 7.43 2.22 6.34
C LEU A 327 7.27 1.84 4.87
N ARG A 328 7.39 2.82 3.98
CA ARG A 328 7.49 2.57 2.53
C ARG A 328 8.92 2.22 2.18
N PRO A 329 9.17 1.09 1.50
CA PRO A 329 10.50 0.71 1.05
C PRO A 329 10.86 1.43 -0.27
N LEU A 330 10.95 2.75 -0.22
CA LEU A 330 11.33 3.53 -1.39
C LEU A 330 12.79 3.29 -1.73
N VAL A 331 13.11 3.19 -3.02
CA VAL A 331 14.47 2.99 -3.51
C VAL A 331 15.08 4.34 -3.84
N LYS A 332 16.35 4.53 -3.42
CA LYS A 332 17.13 5.71 -3.82
C LYS A 332 17.32 5.71 -5.33
N ASP A 333 17.17 6.87 -5.95
CA ASP A 333 17.55 7.04 -7.34
C ASP A 333 19.07 6.83 -7.46
N PRO A 334 19.55 5.94 -8.34
CA PRO A 334 20.98 5.71 -8.52
C PRO A 334 21.69 6.82 -9.31
N SER A 335 20.94 7.81 -9.85
CA SER A 335 21.48 8.94 -10.63
C SER A 335 22.01 10.09 -9.76
#